data_77fee5d9d44f2ea9dd270e86ac9378d6
#
_entry.id   77fee5d9d44f2ea9dd270e86ac9378d6
#
_cell.length_a   1.000
_cell.length_b   1.000
_cell.length_c   1.000
_cell.angle_alpha   90.00
_cell.angle_beta   90.00
_cell.angle_gamma   90.00
#
_symmetry.space_group_name_H-M   'P 1'
#
loop_
_entity.id
_entity.type
_entity.pdbx_description
1 polymer ?
#
loop_
_entity_poly.entity_id
_entity_poly.type
_entity_poly.pdbx_seq_one_letter_code
_entity_poly.pdbx_strand_id
1 'polypeptide(L)'
;ILGLRRMQEDQIVANQGDDADVVSAEILQSYVCVHVIYIRAGRIIGSKNFYPRFKLAGDVGELLSAFLSQSYLGDDKAASIPAEIIVPTVLEGAEGLQDALSYVAGRKVKLSMRVRGHRAKWLQLAVTNARESLHAYVSNKQNSLQRFQQLQDSLKLESVPKRIECFDISHTSGEGTVGSCVVFD
;
A
#
# COMPACT_ATOMS: atom_id res chain seq x y z
N ILE A 1 4.81 -6.33 -19.95
CA ILE A 1 3.55 -7.05 -19.61
C ILE A 1 3.90 -7.92 -18.42
N LEU A 2 3.87 -7.32 -17.23
CA LEU A 2 3.99 -8.05 -15.97
C LEU A 2 2.68 -8.80 -15.79
N GLY A 3 2.77 -10.13 -15.95
CA GLY A 3 1.66 -11.02 -15.72
C GLY A 3 1.05 -10.75 -14.35
N LEU A 4 -0.19 -10.34 -14.37
CA LEU A 4 -1.09 -10.56 -13.25
C LEU A 4 -1.00 -12.05 -12.94
N ARG A 5 -0.16 -12.41 -11.95
CA ARG A 5 -0.33 -13.69 -11.28
C ARG A 5 -1.73 -13.64 -10.71
N ARG A 6 -2.65 -14.27 -11.43
CA ARG A 6 -3.91 -14.71 -10.84
C ARG A 6 -3.51 -15.45 -9.58
N MET A 7 -3.73 -14.77 -8.43
CA MET A 7 -3.84 -15.49 -7.19
C MET A 7 -4.90 -16.54 -7.45
N GLN A 8 -4.53 -17.81 -7.38
CA GLN A 8 -5.51 -18.86 -7.23
C GLN A 8 -6.24 -18.49 -5.94
N GLU A 9 -7.39 -17.87 -6.12
CA GLU A 9 -8.42 -17.75 -5.12
C GLU A 9 -8.89 -19.18 -4.84
N ASP A 10 -8.19 -19.88 -3.98
CA ASP A 10 -8.89 -20.78 -3.09
C ASP A 10 -9.87 -19.87 -2.39
N GLN A 11 -11.14 -19.93 -2.81
CA GLN A 11 -12.22 -19.18 -2.22
C GLN A 11 -12.25 -19.58 -0.74
N ILE A 12 -11.56 -18.77 0.08
CA ILE A 12 -11.64 -18.89 1.52
C ILE A 12 -13.02 -18.37 1.86
N VAL A 13 -14.01 -19.27 1.77
CA VAL A 13 -15.37 -18.98 2.12
C VAL A 13 -15.41 -18.74 3.62
N ALA A 14 -15.41 -17.48 4.03
CA ALA A 14 -15.71 -17.08 5.37
C ALA A 14 -17.23 -17.04 5.57
N ASN A 15 -17.67 -17.16 6.81
CA ASN A 15 -19.07 -17.04 7.17
C ASN A 15 -19.65 -15.71 6.64
N GLN A 16 -20.90 -15.75 6.17
CA GLN A 16 -21.64 -14.55 5.74
C GLN A 16 -21.60 -13.49 6.84
N GLY A 17 -20.93 -12.36 6.58
CA GLY A 17 -20.98 -11.20 7.45
C GLY A 17 -19.64 -10.61 7.92
N ASP A 18 -18.50 -11.21 7.58
CA ASP A 18 -17.21 -10.70 8.03
C ASP A 18 -16.71 -9.55 7.13
N ASP A 19 -16.92 -8.30 7.57
CA ASP A 19 -16.26 -7.12 6.99
C ASP A 19 -15.01 -6.81 7.79
N ALA A 20 -13.85 -6.94 7.15
CA ALA A 20 -12.57 -6.69 7.77
C ALA A 20 -11.59 -6.01 6.81
N ASP A 21 -10.67 -5.23 7.37
CA ASP A 21 -9.47 -4.80 6.67
C ASP A 21 -8.26 -5.47 7.35
N VAL A 22 -7.41 -6.10 6.54
CA VAL A 22 -6.18 -6.72 7.04
C VAL A 22 -5.02 -5.82 6.64
N VAL A 23 -4.36 -5.26 7.64
CA VAL A 23 -3.30 -4.27 7.45
C VAL A 23 -1.99 -4.85 7.93
N SER A 24 -1.00 -4.91 7.05
CA SER A 24 0.36 -5.34 7.37
C SER A 24 1.36 -4.32 6.87
N ALA A 25 2.51 -4.27 7.50
CA ALA A 25 3.60 -3.41 7.07
C ALA A 25 4.92 -4.18 7.08
N GLU A 26 5.81 -3.76 6.18
CA GLU A 26 7.19 -4.23 6.10
C GLU A 26 8.12 -3.02 6.00
N ILE A 27 9.27 -3.12 6.65
CA ILE A 27 10.32 -2.09 6.64
C ILE A 27 11.58 -2.73 6.06
N LEU A 28 12.16 -2.10 5.04
CA LEU A 28 13.41 -2.54 4.42
C LEU A 28 14.31 -1.32 4.21
N GLN A 29 15.41 -1.24 4.95
CA GLN A 29 16.31 -0.08 4.96
C GLN A 29 15.53 1.20 5.35
N SER A 30 15.42 2.18 4.45
CA SER A 30 14.69 3.44 4.63
C SER A 30 13.32 3.44 3.95
N TYR A 31 12.89 2.32 3.41
CA TYR A 31 11.63 2.18 2.70
C TYR A 31 10.61 1.40 3.52
N VAL A 32 9.37 1.77 3.35
CA VAL A 32 8.24 1.17 4.06
C VAL A 32 7.15 0.84 3.04
N CYS A 33 6.52 -0.32 3.21
CA CYS A 33 5.28 -0.66 2.53
C CYS A 33 4.22 -1.02 3.57
N VAL A 34 3.07 -0.37 3.50
CA VAL A 34 1.85 -0.81 4.19
C VAL A 34 0.92 -1.41 3.15
N HIS A 35 0.55 -2.67 3.35
CA HIS A 35 -0.39 -3.40 2.50
C HIS A 35 -1.71 -3.59 3.22
N VAL A 36 -2.79 -3.23 2.54
CA VAL A 36 -4.16 -3.38 3.05
C VAL A 36 -4.93 -4.32 2.14
N ILE A 37 -5.56 -5.34 2.72
CA ILE A 37 -6.53 -6.21 2.04
C ILE A 37 -7.91 -5.85 2.54
N TYR A 38 -8.82 -5.54 1.63
CA TYR A 38 -10.21 -5.21 1.92
C TYR A 38 -11.09 -6.45 1.80
N ILE A 39 -11.80 -6.79 2.87
CA ILE A 39 -12.69 -7.94 2.94
C ILE A 39 -14.09 -7.43 3.23
N ARG A 40 -15.06 -7.82 2.40
CA ARG A 40 -16.46 -7.48 2.57
C ARG A 40 -17.31 -8.73 2.33
N ALA A 41 -18.26 -8.97 3.23
CA ALA A 41 -19.07 -10.18 3.24
C ALA A 41 -18.22 -11.47 3.16
N GLY A 42 -17.08 -11.50 3.86
CA GLY A 42 -16.15 -12.63 3.89
C GLY A 42 -15.33 -12.87 2.61
N ARG A 43 -15.36 -11.94 1.64
CA ARG A 43 -14.62 -12.04 0.37
C ARG A 43 -13.61 -10.91 0.24
N ILE A 44 -12.45 -11.23 -0.31
CA ILE A 44 -11.46 -10.21 -0.67
C ILE A 44 -12.00 -9.44 -1.88
N ILE A 45 -12.26 -8.14 -1.71
CA ILE A 45 -12.74 -7.25 -2.77
C ILE A 45 -11.61 -6.46 -3.44
N GLY A 46 -10.42 -6.44 -2.83
CA GLY A 46 -9.25 -5.76 -3.36
C GLY A 46 -8.15 -5.60 -2.34
N SER A 47 -7.04 -5.04 -2.79
CA SER A 47 -5.93 -4.68 -1.92
C SER A 47 -5.22 -3.43 -2.44
N LYS A 48 -4.46 -2.76 -1.56
CA LYS A 48 -3.72 -1.55 -1.89
C LYS A 48 -2.40 -1.48 -1.14
N ASN A 49 -1.36 -1.03 -1.84
CA ASN A 49 -0.06 -0.73 -1.26
C ASN A 49 0.07 0.77 -1.03
N PHE A 50 0.65 1.12 0.11
CA PHE A 50 1.02 2.48 0.48
C PHE A 50 2.51 2.49 0.81
N TYR A 51 3.22 3.54 0.36
CA TYR A 51 4.64 3.73 0.61
C TYR A 51 4.85 5.06 1.35
N PRO A 52 4.47 5.13 2.64
CA PRO A 52 4.60 6.35 3.40
C PRO A 52 6.07 6.70 3.62
N ARG A 53 6.38 8.01 3.67
CA ARG A 53 7.67 8.50 4.15
C ARG A 53 7.65 8.49 5.66
N PHE A 54 8.25 7.48 6.26
CA PHE A 54 8.33 7.34 7.72
C PHE A 54 9.75 7.68 8.18
N LYS A 55 9.88 8.52 9.21
CA LYS A 55 11.18 8.75 9.84
C LYS A 55 11.50 7.52 10.68
N LEU A 56 12.54 6.81 10.29
CA LEU A 56 12.96 5.51 10.82
C LEU A 56 13.51 5.60 12.27
N ALA A 57 12.66 5.87 13.23
CA ALA A 57 12.98 5.69 14.65
C ALA A 57 12.03 4.68 15.33
N GLY A 58 11.03 4.16 14.60
CA GLY A 58 9.99 3.32 15.16
C GLY A 58 9.96 1.89 14.62
N ASP A 59 9.26 1.02 15.32
CA ASP A 59 8.99 -0.34 14.89
C ASP A 59 7.73 -0.44 14.00
N VAL A 60 7.44 -1.65 13.52
CA VAL A 60 6.24 -1.93 12.69
C VAL A 60 4.95 -1.59 13.44
N GLY A 61 4.92 -1.71 14.77
CA GLY A 61 3.76 -1.40 15.60
C GLY A 61 3.44 0.09 15.61
N GLU A 62 4.44 0.94 15.82
CA GLU A 62 4.29 2.40 15.76
C GLU A 62 3.86 2.86 14.37
N LEU A 63 4.48 2.30 13.33
CA LEU A 63 4.11 2.58 11.95
C LEU A 63 2.65 2.25 11.66
N LEU A 64 2.18 1.06 12.08
CA LEU A 64 0.80 0.63 11.89
C LEU A 64 -0.17 1.50 12.68
N SER A 65 0.16 1.87 13.93
CA SER A 65 -0.67 2.77 14.74
C SER A 65 -0.84 4.13 14.07
N ALA A 66 0.26 4.73 13.58
CA ALA A 66 0.22 5.99 12.86
C ALA A 66 -0.57 5.89 11.55
N PHE A 67 -0.36 4.83 10.77
CA PHE A 67 -1.09 4.59 9.52
C PHE A 67 -2.59 4.42 9.76
N LEU A 68 -2.99 3.62 10.75
CA LEU A 68 -4.41 3.41 11.07
C LEU A 68 -5.08 4.70 11.52
N SER A 69 -4.42 5.49 12.38
CA SER A 69 -4.92 6.79 12.80
C SER A 69 -5.14 7.73 11.60
N GLN A 70 -4.13 7.87 10.74
CA GLN A 70 -4.21 8.75 9.57
C GLN A 70 -5.23 8.25 8.53
N SER A 71 -5.35 6.93 8.37
CA SER A 71 -6.18 6.35 7.32
C SER A 71 -7.65 6.25 7.67
N TYR A 72 -7.98 6.12 8.96
CA TYR A 72 -9.36 5.83 9.41
C TYR A 72 -9.98 6.91 10.31
N LEU A 73 -9.19 7.79 10.95
CA LEU A 73 -9.73 8.81 11.87
C LEU A 73 -10.02 10.18 11.19
N GLY A 74 -10.04 10.27 9.86
CA GLY A 74 -10.39 11.50 9.14
C GLY A 74 -11.90 11.73 9.07
N ASP A 75 -12.32 13.00 8.94
CA ASP A 75 -13.72 13.44 9.06
C ASP A 75 -14.72 12.77 8.09
N ASP A 76 -14.30 12.35 6.91
CA ASP A 76 -15.18 11.75 5.89
C ASP A 76 -15.10 10.22 5.82
N LYS A 77 -14.46 9.53 6.79
CA LYS A 77 -14.12 8.11 6.67
C LYS A 77 -15.00 7.16 7.50
N ALA A 78 -15.94 7.66 8.27
CA ALA A 78 -16.80 6.85 9.14
C ALA A 78 -17.42 5.64 8.44
N ALA A 79 -17.95 5.83 7.23
CA ALA A 79 -18.59 4.77 6.44
C ALA A 79 -17.63 3.72 5.89
N SER A 80 -16.33 4.02 5.80
CA SER A 80 -15.30 3.13 5.25
C SER A 80 -14.64 2.22 6.29
N ILE A 81 -14.81 2.52 7.58
CA ILE A 81 -14.22 1.72 8.67
C ILE A 81 -14.91 0.36 8.73
N PRO A 82 -14.20 -0.78 8.64
CA PRO A 82 -14.81 -2.11 8.72
C PRO A 82 -15.20 -2.48 10.17
N ALA A 83 -15.90 -3.59 10.34
CA ALA A 83 -16.24 -4.10 11.68
C ALA A 83 -15.01 -4.61 12.44
N GLU A 84 -13.99 -5.06 11.71
CA GLU A 84 -12.75 -5.56 12.27
C GLU A 84 -11.54 -5.05 11.47
N ILE A 85 -10.47 -4.66 12.17
CA ILE A 85 -9.16 -4.40 11.57
C ILE A 85 -8.19 -5.43 12.15
N ILE A 86 -7.48 -6.14 11.29
CA ILE A 86 -6.55 -7.22 11.65
C ILE A 86 -5.13 -6.75 11.36
N VAL A 87 -4.24 -6.86 12.34
CA VAL A 87 -2.82 -6.49 12.22
C VAL A 87 -1.90 -7.60 12.74
N PRO A 88 -0.65 -7.71 12.24
CA PRO A 88 0.26 -8.82 12.58
C PRO A 88 0.92 -8.70 13.94
N THR A 89 0.92 -7.54 14.55
CA THR A 89 1.66 -7.27 15.79
C THR A 89 0.81 -6.53 16.82
N VAL A 90 1.28 -6.55 18.06
CA VAL A 90 0.68 -5.77 19.15
C VAL A 90 0.99 -4.30 18.91
N LEU A 91 -0.02 -3.45 19.01
CA LEU A 91 0.11 -2.01 18.88
C LEU A 91 0.14 -1.38 20.26
N GLU A 92 1.04 -0.44 20.47
CA GLU A 92 1.03 0.38 21.68
C GLU A 92 -0.20 1.30 21.63
N GLY A 93 -0.93 1.38 22.77
CA GLY A 93 -2.17 2.16 22.83
C GLY A 93 -3.35 1.58 22.01
N ALA A 94 -3.32 0.28 21.69
CA ALA A 94 -4.34 -0.40 20.89
C ALA A 94 -5.78 -0.18 21.38
N GLU A 95 -6.00 -0.12 22.71
CA GLU A 95 -7.33 0.13 23.28
C GLU A 95 -7.84 1.51 22.93
N GLY A 96 -7.02 2.55 23.13
CA GLY A 96 -7.37 3.92 22.76
C GLY A 96 -7.64 4.10 21.26
N LEU A 97 -6.82 3.44 20.42
CA LEU A 97 -7.05 3.44 18.97
C LEU A 97 -8.36 2.74 18.60
N GLN A 98 -8.68 1.61 19.22
CA GLN A 98 -9.93 0.89 19.00
C GLN A 98 -11.15 1.72 19.42
N ASP A 99 -11.06 2.43 20.54
CA ASP A 99 -12.13 3.30 21.02
C ASP A 99 -12.35 4.49 20.09
N ALA A 100 -11.26 5.11 19.61
CA ALA A 100 -11.32 6.19 18.64
C ALA A 100 -11.96 5.73 17.31
N LEU A 101 -11.54 4.58 16.79
CA LEU A 101 -12.14 3.98 15.59
C LEU A 101 -13.63 3.69 15.78
N SER A 102 -14.01 3.18 16.94
CA SER A 102 -15.42 2.87 17.25
C SER A 102 -16.26 4.14 17.37
N TYR A 103 -15.70 5.19 17.95
CA TYR A 103 -16.34 6.51 18.03
C TYR A 103 -16.61 7.11 16.64
N VAL A 104 -15.58 7.16 15.78
CA VAL A 104 -15.71 7.67 14.41
C VAL A 104 -16.69 6.84 13.59
N ALA A 105 -16.65 5.51 13.71
CA ALA A 105 -17.52 4.62 12.99
C ALA A 105 -18.99 4.63 13.48
N GLY A 106 -19.28 5.23 14.66
CA GLY A 106 -20.58 5.18 15.29
C GLY A 106 -21.05 3.76 15.68
N ARG A 107 -20.14 2.80 15.75
CA ARG A 107 -20.37 1.39 16.09
C ARG A 107 -19.09 0.73 16.59
N LYS A 108 -19.24 -0.40 17.27
CA LYS A 108 -18.10 -1.14 17.78
C LYS A 108 -17.22 -1.62 16.63
N VAL A 109 -15.94 -1.24 16.65
CA VAL A 109 -14.86 -1.70 15.76
C VAL A 109 -13.91 -2.55 16.58
N LYS A 110 -13.52 -3.70 16.05
CA LYS A 110 -12.58 -4.59 16.70
C LYS A 110 -11.19 -4.45 16.09
N LEU A 111 -10.17 -4.24 16.92
CA LEU A 111 -8.77 -4.31 16.52
C LEU A 111 -8.18 -5.66 16.95
N SER A 112 -7.86 -6.52 15.99
CA SER A 112 -7.43 -7.90 16.24
C SER A 112 -5.97 -8.10 15.88
N MET A 113 -5.16 -8.52 16.86
CA MET A 113 -3.72 -8.76 16.74
C MET A 113 -3.36 -10.26 16.78
N ARG A 114 -4.31 -11.09 17.20
CA ARG A 114 -4.15 -12.54 17.27
C ARG A 114 -5.38 -13.21 16.67
N VAL A 115 -5.22 -13.77 15.48
CA VAL A 115 -6.30 -14.39 14.72
C VAL A 115 -6.00 -15.86 14.42
N ARG A 116 -7.05 -16.65 14.17
CA ARG A 116 -6.99 -18.08 13.85
C ARG A 116 -7.84 -18.38 12.61
N GLY A 117 -7.67 -19.58 12.06
CA GLY A 117 -8.47 -20.05 10.93
C GLY A 117 -8.24 -19.22 9.66
N HIS A 118 -9.30 -18.88 8.96
CA HIS A 118 -9.25 -18.12 7.72
C HIS A 118 -8.68 -16.71 7.89
N ARG A 119 -8.91 -16.06 9.04
CA ARG A 119 -8.34 -14.73 9.36
C ARG A 119 -6.81 -14.77 9.45
N ALA A 120 -6.25 -15.87 9.96
CA ALA A 120 -4.80 -16.05 9.99
C ALA A 120 -4.23 -16.23 8.58
N LYS A 121 -4.97 -16.89 7.66
CA LYS A 121 -4.57 -17.00 6.25
C LYS A 121 -4.58 -15.63 5.55
N TRP A 122 -5.59 -14.80 5.79
CA TRP A 122 -5.63 -13.42 5.28
C TRP A 122 -4.46 -12.59 5.81
N LEU A 123 -4.15 -12.73 7.10
CA LEU A 123 -3.02 -12.02 7.71
C LEU A 123 -1.69 -12.46 7.10
N GLN A 124 -1.49 -13.77 6.92
CA GLN A 124 -0.30 -14.30 6.26
C GLN A 124 -0.16 -13.79 4.83
N LEU A 125 -1.26 -13.72 4.09
CA LEU A 125 -1.30 -13.17 2.75
C LEU A 125 -0.89 -11.68 2.74
N ALA A 126 -1.44 -10.87 3.67
CA ALA A 126 -1.10 -9.45 3.78
C ALA A 126 0.39 -9.25 4.12
N VAL A 127 0.95 -10.05 5.03
CA VAL A 127 2.38 -10.01 5.39
C VAL A 127 3.26 -10.35 4.19
N THR A 128 2.92 -11.42 3.47
CA THR A 128 3.67 -11.83 2.27
C THR A 128 3.62 -10.74 1.19
N ASN A 129 2.43 -10.20 0.92
CA ASN A 129 2.25 -9.16 -0.10
C ASN A 129 2.97 -7.86 0.26
N ALA A 130 2.96 -7.44 1.54
CA ALA A 130 3.71 -6.28 1.99
C ALA A 130 5.21 -6.42 1.71
N ARG A 131 5.78 -7.58 2.05
CA ARG A 131 7.20 -7.92 1.82
C ARG A 131 7.54 -7.95 0.34
N GLU A 132 6.81 -8.69 -0.46
CA GLU A 132 7.07 -8.82 -1.91
C GLU A 132 6.94 -7.46 -2.62
N SER A 133 5.92 -6.67 -2.27
CA SER A 133 5.70 -5.35 -2.82
C SER A 133 6.83 -4.38 -2.47
N LEU A 134 7.33 -4.44 -1.23
CA LEU A 134 8.45 -3.59 -0.81
C LEU A 134 9.74 -3.97 -1.53
N HIS A 135 10.06 -5.26 -1.66
CA HIS A 135 11.22 -5.72 -2.40
C HIS A 135 11.16 -5.28 -3.88
N ALA A 136 10.01 -5.43 -4.52
CA ALA A 136 9.81 -4.97 -5.90
C ALA A 136 9.98 -3.44 -6.02
N TYR A 137 9.42 -2.68 -5.07
CA TYR A 137 9.54 -1.22 -5.03
C TYR A 137 11.00 -0.76 -4.90
N VAL A 138 11.76 -1.34 -3.96
CA VAL A 138 13.17 -1.00 -3.75
C VAL A 138 14.02 -1.38 -4.96
N SER A 139 13.83 -2.58 -5.52
CA SER A 139 14.53 -3.02 -6.73
C SER A 139 14.26 -2.11 -7.92
N ASN A 140 13.01 -1.71 -8.14
CA ASN A 140 12.65 -0.78 -9.21
C ASN A 140 13.30 0.60 -9.03
N LYS A 141 13.38 1.10 -7.79
CA LYS A 141 14.07 2.35 -7.49
C LYS A 141 15.59 2.27 -7.76
N GLN A 142 16.22 1.18 -7.33
CA GLN A 142 17.65 0.95 -7.59
C GLN A 142 17.92 0.84 -9.10
N ASN A 143 17.11 0.09 -9.84
CA ASN A 143 17.23 -0.02 -11.29
C ASN A 143 17.05 1.34 -11.98
N SER A 144 16.13 2.17 -11.51
CA SER A 144 15.93 3.52 -12.04
C SER A 144 17.17 4.39 -11.83
N LEU A 145 17.75 4.38 -10.62
CA LEU A 145 18.98 5.13 -10.33
C LEU A 145 20.14 4.68 -11.21
N GLN A 146 20.31 3.37 -11.42
CA GLN A 146 21.36 2.86 -12.32
C GLN A 146 21.15 3.32 -13.77
N ARG A 147 19.90 3.33 -14.25
CA ARG A 147 19.58 3.84 -15.60
C ARG A 147 19.89 5.33 -15.74
N PHE A 148 19.60 6.14 -14.74
CA PHE A 148 19.95 7.56 -14.73
C PHE A 148 21.47 7.77 -14.72
N GLN A 149 22.22 6.97 -13.96
CA GLN A 149 23.69 7.00 -13.98
C GLN A 149 24.24 6.60 -15.36
N GLN A 150 23.75 5.53 -15.97
CA GLN A 150 24.13 5.12 -17.32
C GLN A 150 23.79 6.20 -18.36
N LEU A 151 22.67 6.90 -18.21
CA LEU A 151 22.31 8.01 -19.08
C LEU A 151 23.28 9.19 -18.92
N GLN A 152 23.63 9.53 -17.67
CA GLN A 152 24.66 10.55 -17.38
C GLN A 152 25.95 10.20 -18.08
N ASP A 153 26.46 8.99 -17.93
CA ASP A 153 27.74 8.54 -18.53
C ASP A 153 27.67 8.56 -20.04
N SER A 154 26.58 8.06 -20.63
CA SER A 154 26.41 7.98 -22.08
C SER A 154 26.34 9.36 -22.76
N LEU A 155 25.69 10.31 -22.11
CA LEU A 155 25.51 11.68 -22.60
C LEU A 155 26.58 12.64 -22.07
N LYS A 156 27.51 12.15 -21.21
CA LYS A 156 28.58 12.96 -20.56
C LYS A 156 28.01 14.18 -19.82
N LEU A 157 26.90 13.99 -19.13
CA LEU A 157 26.25 15.05 -18.33
C LEU A 157 27.10 15.34 -17.08
N GLU A 158 27.18 16.61 -16.67
CA GLU A 158 27.88 17.02 -15.44
C GLU A 158 27.30 16.41 -14.15
N SER A 159 26.00 16.09 -14.14
CA SER A 159 25.32 15.50 -13.00
C SER A 159 24.21 14.55 -13.44
N VAL A 160 23.80 13.64 -12.54
CA VAL A 160 22.63 12.76 -12.76
C VAL A 160 21.39 13.63 -12.98
N PRO A 161 20.65 13.43 -14.08
CA PRO A 161 19.43 14.20 -14.34
C PRO A 161 18.37 13.90 -13.27
N LYS A 162 17.81 14.96 -12.70
CA LYS A 162 16.73 14.85 -11.68
C LYS A 162 15.34 14.83 -12.31
N ARG A 163 15.25 15.28 -13.57
CA ARG A 163 14.00 15.34 -14.32
C ARG A 163 14.28 15.09 -15.78
N ILE A 164 13.48 14.27 -16.41
CA ILE A 164 13.50 13.98 -17.84
C ILE A 164 12.10 14.23 -18.38
N GLU A 165 12.01 15.00 -19.46
CA GLU A 165 10.77 15.27 -20.15
C GLU A 165 10.83 14.71 -21.57
N CYS A 166 9.80 14.02 -21.99
CA CYS A 166 9.64 13.51 -23.34
C CYS A 166 8.39 14.12 -23.96
N PHE A 167 8.57 14.76 -25.12
CA PHE A 167 7.49 15.36 -25.88
C PHE A 167 7.23 14.54 -27.13
N ASP A 168 5.98 14.15 -27.33
CA ASP A 168 5.49 13.54 -28.56
C ASP A 168 4.48 14.47 -29.22
N ILE A 169 4.70 14.78 -30.51
CA ILE A 169 3.84 15.68 -31.27
C ILE A 169 3.25 14.88 -32.43
N SER A 170 1.95 14.68 -32.39
CA SER A 170 1.22 13.92 -33.42
C SER A 170 0.39 14.87 -34.29
N HIS A 171 0.44 14.66 -35.63
CA HIS A 171 -0.36 15.33 -36.61
C HIS A 171 -1.38 14.37 -37.23
N THR A 172 -2.64 14.73 -37.18
CA THR A 172 -3.68 14.01 -37.93
C THR A 172 -4.04 14.80 -39.18
N SER A 173 -3.45 14.46 -40.29
CA SER A 173 -3.83 14.96 -41.65
C SER A 173 -4.01 16.48 -41.79
N GLY A 174 -3.21 17.28 -41.09
CA GLY A 174 -3.18 18.75 -41.24
C GLY A 174 -4.17 19.55 -40.39
N GLU A 175 -5.02 18.89 -39.59
CA GLU A 175 -5.90 19.57 -38.65
C GLU A 175 -5.66 19.04 -37.22
N GLY A 176 -5.43 19.96 -36.28
CA GLY A 176 -5.34 19.64 -34.85
C GLY A 176 -4.04 18.92 -34.44
N THR A 177 -2.94 19.66 -34.36
CA THR A 177 -1.69 19.16 -33.73
C THR A 177 -1.92 18.91 -32.25
N VAL A 178 -1.66 17.69 -31.78
CA VAL A 178 -1.71 17.33 -30.36
C VAL A 178 -0.30 17.01 -29.88
N GLY A 179 0.10 17.66 -28.79
CA GLY A 179 1.35 17.37 -28.09
C GLY A 179 1.07 16.66 -26.76
N SER A 180 1.82 15.59 -26.48
CA SER A 180 1.86 14.96 -25.16
C SER A 180 3.24 15.16 -24.52
N CYS A 181 3.26 15.33 -23.20
CA CYS A 181 4.49 15.41 -22.42
C CYS A 181 4.45 14.35 -21.31
N VAL A 182 5.48 13.52 -21.25
CA VAL A 182 5.71 12.57 -20.15
C VAL A 182 6.88 13.06 -19.33
N VAL A 183 6.72 13.11 -18.02
CA VAL A 183 7.72 13.58 -17.06
C VAL A 183 8.14 12.43 -16.16
N PHE A 184 9.47 12.29 -15.96
CA PHE A 184 10.11 11.39 -15.01
C PHE A 184 10.92 12.24 -14.03
N ASP A 185 10.62 12.19 -12.74
CA ASP A 185 11.26 12.90 -11.63
C ASP A 185 11.33 12.04 -10.34
#